data_38f6c907ca497ed1065e1160df40ebfb
#
_entry.id   38f6c907ca497ed1065e1160df40ebfb
#
_cell.length_a   1.000
_cell.length_b   1.000
_cell.length_c   1.000
_cell.angle_alpha   90.00
_cell.angle_beta   90.00
_cell.angle_gamma   90.00
#
_symmetry.space_group_name_H-M   'P 1'
#
loop_
_entity.id
_entity.type
_entity.pdbx_description
1 polymer ?
#
loop_
_entity_poly.entity_id
_entity_poly.type
_entity_poly.pdbx_seq_one_letter_code
_entity_poly.pdbx_strand_id
1 'polypeptide(L)'
;MSWIKEDIAELWRNEGKRYARDVNAFVRRGMAGEQLDETELAEDARAEISIEVWDMVKQANLQGDLERLRCELPAATWPMNEQFQSHMQAIRVVGYLNEDTFVFSLGAFTENGCVYTADRHGWLTFPQYTFAGCSPDGTDYALAGPETIRVVRQPDRLLEGRELAVYRWEDIQSRIQQALPRIESLADCEHPERTLEGLIPFNEGKSVLIFSNYGIYLVEEDQVSLLHPDLAEIEEYELEDTQIDMGHAAVSRDGRWIAYGSQVSNHMLLDRERSKTYSLYPASSYPHHAVFTADSLNVWFNACHFYNGATIQVQLETVDGNERNEDWPVMDENARVYAAVEINSGMVLGDAYGYLYCVNGDGQEVWRHFVGSTIYSLIASPDQSKLAVGTFGGMLHILDLHSDKMDEYGIGTGTLRELERYVLWRGEEPVRW
;
A
#
# COMPACT_ATOMS: atom_id res chain seq x y z
N MET A 1 -8.98 29.34 25.66
CA MET A 1 -8.50 30.24 24.58
C MET A 1 -8.87 29.57 23.27
N SER A 2 -9.14 30.35 22.22
CA SER A 2 -9.35 29.80 20.89
C SER A 2 -8.05 29.15 20.42
N TRP A 3 -8.13 27.96 19.84
CA TRP A 3 -6.97 27.27 19.24
C TRP A 3 -6.55 27.92 17.91
N ILE A 4 -7.44 28.66 17.26
CA ILE A 4 -7.19 29.27 15.95
C ILE A 4 -6.58 30.67 16.10
N LYS A 5 -5.59 30.95 15.25
CA LYS A 5 -5.05 32.28 14.95
C LYS A 5 -5.65 32.70 13.60
N GLU A 6 -6.60 33.60 13.63
CA GLU A 6 -7.45 33.95 12.46
C GLU A 6 -6.65 34.47 11.27
N ASP A 7 -5.60 35.26 11.50
CA ASP A 7 -4.70 35.80 10.48
C ASP A 7 -3.92 34.70 9.74
N ILE A 8 -3.41 33.72 10.48
CA ILE A 8 -2.72 32.54 9.92
C ILE A 8 -3.70 31.65 9.16
N ALA A 9 -4.90 31.41 9.71
CA ALA A 9 -5.90 30.59 9.06
C ALA A 9 -6.41 31.23 7.76
N GLU A 10 -6.61 32.56 7.74
CA GLU A 10 -7.00 33.28 6.52
C GLU A 10 -5.88 33.19 5.45
N LEU A 11 -4.62 33.39 5.84
CA LEU A 11 -3.48 33.25 4.94
C LEU A 11 -3.40 31.84 4.36
N TRP A 12 -3.54 30.80 5.22
CA TRP A 12 -3.52 29.39 4.82
C TRP A 12 -4.59 29.09 3.77
N ARG A 13 -5.83 29.53 3.97
CA ARG A 13 -6.93 29.32 3.03
C ARG A 13 -6.72 30.05 1.72
N ASN A 14 -6.37 31.34 1.78
CA ASN A 14 -6.22 32.17 0.59
C ASN A 14 -5.07 31.68 -0.29
N GLU A 15 -3.95 31.38 0.33
CA GLU A 15 -2.77 30.86 -0.38
C GLU A 15 -3.03 29.44 -0.91
N GLY A 16 -3.72 28.58 -0.15
CA GLY A 16 -4.09 27.24 -0.60
C GLY A 16 -4.93 27.26 -1.88
N LYS A 17 -5.94 28.14 -1.95
CA LYS A 17 -6.75 28.33 -3.18
C LYS A 17 -5.95 28.88 -4.34
N ARG A 18 -5.08 29.86 -4.06
CA ARG A 18 -4.21 30.42 -5.10
C ARG A 18 -3.29 29.34 -5.68
N TYR A 19 -2.59 28.63 -4.80
CA TYR A 19 -1.65 27.58 -5.18
C TYR A 19 -2.34 26.46 -5.97
N ALA A 20 -3.46 25.94 -5.47
CA ALA A 20 -4.22 24.90 -6.17
C ALA A 20 -4.65 25.34 -7.58
N ARG A 21 -5.16 26.56 -7.72
CA ARG A 21 -5.54 27.11 -9.04
C ARG A 21 -4.37 27.17 -9.99
N ASP A 22 -3.23 27.70 -9.53
CA ASP A 22 -2.06 27.97 -10.37
C ASP A 22 -1.36 26.67 -10.77
N VAL A 23 -1.18 25.72 -9.81
CA VAL A 23 -0.62 24.38 -10.11
C VAL A 23 -1.55 23.60 -11.03
N ASN A 24 -2.87 23.60 -10.78
CA ASN A 24 -3.79 22.87 -11.65
C ASN A 24 -3.87 23.45 -13.07
N ALA A 25 -3.64 24.77 -13.24
CA ALA A 25 -3.50 25.37 -14.55
C ALA A 25 -2.22 24.89 -15.25
N PHE A 26 -1.08 24.83 -14.52
CA PHE A 26 0.19 24.32 -15.03
C PHE A 26 0.06 22.85 -15.44
N VAL A 27 -0.49 22.00 -14.59
CA VAL A 27 -0.68 20.56 -14.88
C VAL A 27 -1.56 20.35 -16.12
N ARG A 28 -2.67 21.10 -16.26
CA ARG A 28 -3.53 20.99 -17.46
C ARG A 28 -2.83 21.39 -18.75
N ARG A 29 -1.96 22.40 -18.72
CA ARG A 29 -1.12 22.80 -19.89
C ARG A 29 -0.17 21.66 -20.27
N GLY A 30 0.52 21.04 -19.29
CA GLY A 30 1.38 19.88 -19.52
C GLY A 30 0.61 18.69 -20.12
N MET A 31 -0.57 18.37 -19.58
CA MET A 31 -1.45 17.33 -20.11
C MET A 31 -1.94 17.62 -21.53
N ALA A 32 -2.04 18.90 -21.91
CA ALA A 32 -2.36 19.32 -23.28
C ALA A 32 -1.16 19.25 -24.25
N GLY A 33 0.01 18.80 -23.77
CA GLY A 33 1.23 18.64 -24.58
C GLY A 33 2.09 19.89 -24.70
N GLU A 34 1.85 20.94 -23.90
CA GLU A 34 2.76 22.09 -23.86
C GLU A 34 4.11 21.68 -23.23
N GLN A 35 5.20 22.17 -23.79
CA GLN A 35 6.50 22.13 -23.12
C GLN A 35 6.53 23.20 -22.05
N LEU A 36 6.57 22.76 -20.78
CA LEU A 36 6.56 23.66 -19.63
C LEU A 36 7.97 23.76 -19.03
N ASP A 37 8.31 24.94 -18.49
CA ASP A 37 9.50 25.14 -17.70
C ASP A 37 9.11 24.99 -16.21
N GLU A 38 9.90 24.23 -15.46
CA GLU A 38 9.67 24.03 -14.02
C GLU A 38 9.67 25.34 -13.23
N THR A 39 10.36 26.37 -13.73
CA THR A 39 10.36 27.72 -13.14
C THR A 39 9.01 28.43 -13.25
N GLU A 40 8.09 27.94 -14.08
CA GLU A 40 6.71 28.46 -14.18
C GLU A 40 5.80 27.87 -13.08
N LEU A 41 6.28 26.84 -12.33
CA LEU A 41 5.50 26.24 -11.26
C LEU A 41 5.39 27.25 -10.10
N ALA A 42 4.16 27.45 -9.62
CA ALA A 42 3.89 28.36 -8.50
C ALA A 42 4.55 27.83 -7.21
N GLU A 43 5.15 28.71 -6.44
CA GLU A 43 5.62 28.41 -5.09
C GLU A 43 4.45 28.40 -4.09
N ASP A 44 4.49 27.53 -3.09
CA ASP A 44 3.51 27.43 -2.02
C ASP A 44 4.03 28.18 -0.77
N ALA A 45 3.59 29.41 -0.58
CA ALA A 45 4.01 30.23 0.56
C ALA A 45 3.49 29.71 1.92
N ARG A 46 2.63 28.70 1.95
CA ARG A 46 2.14 28.09 3.20
C ARG A 46 3.25 27.35 3.97
N ALA A 47 4.34 26.96 3.31
CA ALA A 47 5.48 26.30 3.94
C ALA A 47 6.06 27.14 5.12
N GLU A 48 6.09 28.45 4.99
CA GLU A 48 6.62 29.37 6.02
C GLU A 48 5.82 29.36 7.32
N ILE A 49 4.52 29.06 7.25
CA ILE A 49 3.61 29.03 8.42
C ILE A 49 3.22 27.61 8.83
N SER A 50 3.80 26.59 8.22
CA SER A 50 3.43 25.18 8.43
C SER A 50 3.55 24.72 9.88
N ILE A 51 4.57 25.19 10.61
CA ILE A 51 4.77 24.85 12.04
C ILE A 51 3.64 25.43 12.88
N GLU A 52 3.25 26.68 12.64
CA GLU A 52 2.15 27.32 13.38
C GLU A 52 0.81 26.65 13.09
N VAL A 53 0.59 26.26 11.83
CA VAL A 53 -0.59 25.50 11.44
C VAL A 53 -0.61 24.14 12.10
N TRP A 54 0.53 23.42 12.16
CA TRP A 54 0.63 22.15 12.84
C TRP A 54 0.28 22.25 14.34
N ASP A 55 0.71 23.29 15.01
CA ASP A 55 0.33 23.54 16.40
C ASP A 55 -1.17 23.78 16.55
N MET A 56 -1.80 24.50 15.63
CA MET A 56 -3.27 24.68 15.62
C MET A 56 -3.99 23.36 15.35
N VAL A 57 -3.50 22.51 14.43
CA VAL A 57 -4.06 21.17 14.15
C VAL A 57 -4.05 20.32 15.42
N LYS A 58 -2.91 20.28 16.15
CA LYS A 58 -2.81 19.56 17.42
C LYS A 58 -3.81 20.09 18.45
N GLN A 59 -3.93 21.41 18.60
CA GLN A 59 -4.85 22.02 19.56
C GLN A 59 -6.33 21.77 19.21
N ALA A 60 -6.68 21.77 17.94
CA ALA A 60 -8.03 21.42 17.50
C ALA A 60 -8.38 19.96 17.82
N ASN A 61 -7.43 19.04 17.62
CA ASN A 61 -7.58 17.63 18.00
C ASN A 61 -7.80 17.46 19.50
N LEU A 62 -6.98 18.13 20.35
CA LEU A 62 -7.15 18.11 21.80
C LEU A 62 -8.51 18.63 22.26
N GLN A 63 -9.12 19.54 21.51
CA GLN A 63 -10.44 20.13 21.82
C GLN A 63 -11.59 19.37 21.14
N GLY A 64 -11.29 18.41 20.26
CA GLY A 64 -12.30 17.66 19.48
C GLY A 64 -13.03 18.49 18.41
N ASP A 65 -12.44 19.63 17.99
CA ASP A 65 -13.05 20.60 17.06
C ASP A 65 -12.64 20.33 15.60
N LEU A 66 -12.80 19.08 15.14
CA LEU A 66 -12.30 18.61 13.84
C LEU A 66 -13.09 19.18 12.65
N GLU A 67 -14.39 19.42 12.81
CA GLU A 67 -15.22 19.99 11.75
C GLU A 67 -14.77 21.43 11.44
N ARG A 68 -14.57 22.22 12.49
CA ARG A 68 -14.05 23.57 12.35
C ARG A 68 -12.62 23.58 11.82
N LEU A 69 -11.78 22.65 12.31
CA LEU A 69 -10.39 22.50 11.82
C LEU A 69 -10.36 22.39 10.29
N ARG A 70 -11.15 21.52 9.71
CA ARG A 70 -11.18 21.31 8.25
C ARG A 70 -11.70 22.50 7.47
N CYS A 71 -12.64 23.24 8.03
CA CYS A 71 -13.13 24.47 7.42
C CYS A 71 -12.08 25.59 7.44
N GLU A 72 -11.38 25.74 8.56
CA GLU A 72 -10.48 26.88 8.78
C GLU A 72 -9.06 26.60 8.29
N LEU A 73 -8.61 25.36 8.39
CA LEU A 73 -7.28 24.90 7.95
C LEU A 73 -7.43 23.68 7.05
N PRO A 74 -7.84 23.83 5.78
CA PRO A 74 -7.90 22.71 4.83
C PRO A 74 -6.59 21.96 4.77
N ALA A 75 -6.65 20.63 4.80
CA ALA A 75 -5.47 19.80 4.84
C ALA A 75 -4.61 19.95 3.58
N ALA A 76 -3.30 19.96 3.74
CA ALA A 76 -2.34 20.05 2.64
C ALA A 76 -1.11 19.20 2.96
N THR A 77 -0.56 18.55 1.93
CA THR A 77 0.62 17.70 2.08
C THR A 77 1.91 18.51 1.86
N TRP A 78 2.03 19.17 0.75
CA TRP A 78 3.28 19.82 0.31
C TRP A 78 3.82 20.90 1.25
N PRO A 79 3.01 21.80 1.80
CA PRO A 79 3.52 22.81 2.72
C PRO A 79 4.16 22.22 4.00
N MET A 80 3.85 20.96 4.32
CA MET A 80 4.37 20.27 5.50
C MET A 80 5.68 19.52 5.22
N ASN A 81 5.97 19.17 3.96
CA ASN A 81 7.04 18.23 3.61
C ASN A 81 8.41 18.68 4.10
N GLU A 82 8.78 19.93 3.87
CA GLU A 82 10.12 20.42 4.22
C GLU A 82 10.39 20.39 5.74
N GLN A 83 9.43 20.87 6.53
CA GLN A 83 9.58 21.02 7.97
C GLN A 83 9.46 19.69 8.73
N PHE A 84 8.71 18.73 8.17
CA PHE A 84 8.39 17.48 8.85
C PHE A 84 8.99 16.23 8.19
N GLN A 85 9.89 16.39 7.22
CA GLN A 85 10.51 15.28 6.49
C GLN A 85 11.11 14.21 7.40
N SER A 86 11.80 14.61 8.48
CA SER A 86 12.42 13.68 9.43
C SER A 86 11.41 12.93 10.32
N HIS A 87 10.17 13.37 10.36
CA HIS A 87 9.08 12.74 11.12
C HIS A 87 8.25 11.78 10.27
N MET A 88 8.40 11.82 8.95
CA MET A 88 7.63 10.99 8.04
C MET A 88 7.95 9.51 8.24
N GLN A 89 6.93 8.68 8.11
CA GLN A 89 7.02 7.23 8.15
C GLN A 89 5.93 6.61 7.26
N ALA A 90 6.19 5.44 6.71
CA ALA A 90 5.23 4.77 5.86
C ALA A 90 3.99 4.32 6.65
N ILE A 91 2.81 4.45 6.05
CA ILE A 91 1.55 3.94 6.58
C ILE A 91 1.03 2.85 5.64
N ARG A 92 0.89 1.65 6.17
CA ARG A 92 0.31 0.53 5.45
C ARG A 92 -1.12 0.28 5.92
N VAL A 93 -2.10 0.59 5.09
CA VAL A 93 -3.47 0.13 5.31
C VAL A 93 -3.57 -1.35 4.94
N VAL A 94 -4.19 -2.14 5.81
CA VAL A 94 -4.22 -3.61 5.72
C VAL A 94 -5.58 -4.11 5.25
N GLY A 95 -6.66 -3.59 5.79
CA GLY A 95 -8.02 -4.00 5.45
C GLY A 95 -9.08 -3.24 6.23
N TYR A 96 -10.32 -3.27 5.73
CA TYR A 96 -11.49 -2.77 6.44
C TYR A 96 -12.14 -3.90 7.26
N LEU A 97 -12.36 -3.65 8.54
CA LEU A 97 -13.12 -4.55 9.43
C LEU A 97 -14.63 -4.41 9.21
N ASN A 98 -15.06 -3.23 8.83
CA ASN A 98 -16.42 -2.85 8.42
C ASN A 98 -16.36 -1.54 7.65
N GLU A 99 -17.50 -0.91 7.33
CA GLU A 99 -17.58 0.30 6.51
C GLU A 99 -16.80 1.52 7.07
N ASP A 100 -16.55 1.55 8.38
CA ASP A 100 -15.95 2.71 9.04
C ASP A 100 -14.65 2.39 9.81
N THR A 101 -14.38 1.12 10.08
CA THR A 101 -13.22 0.68 10.87
C THR A 101 -12.22 -0.03 9.99
N PHE A 102 -10.95 0.36 10.07
CA PHE A 102 -9.88 -0.26 9.29
C PHE A 102 -8.64 -0.56 10.14
N VAL A 103 -7.84 -1.49 9.65
CA VAL A 103 -6.54 -1.88 10.22
C VAL A 103 -5.43 -1.24 9.42
N PHE A 104 -4.42 -0.72 10.10
CA PHE A 104 -3.19 -0.23 9.47
C PHE A 104 -1.98 -0.49 10.34
N SER A 105 -0.79 -0.44 9.75
CA SER A 105 0.49 -0.49 10.46
C SER A 105 1.39 0.67 10.05
N LEU A 106 2.33 1.01 10.93
CA LEU A 106 3.36 2.03 10.69
C LEU A 106 4.70 1.37 10.43
N GLY A 107 5.52 2.05 9.65
CA GLY A 107 6.86 1.61 9.28
C GLY A 107 6.88 0.89 7.92
N ALA A 108 8.00 1.05 7.22
CA ALA A 108 8.34 0.34 6.01
C ALA A 108 9.61 -0.46 6.25
N PHE A 109 9.68 -1.67 5.70
CA PHE A 109 10.86 -2.52 5.75
C PHE A 109 11.43 -2.60 7.20
N THR A 110 12.52 -2.86 7.54
CA THR A 110 13.23 -3.03 8.83
C THR A 110 12.82 -2.13 10.02
N GLU A 111 11.78 -1.32 9.91
CA GLU A 111 11.31 -0.47 11.00
C GLU A 111 10.47 -1.27 12.01
N ASN A 112 10.53 -0.87 13.28
CA ASN A 112 9.68 -1.45 14.33
C ASN A 112 8.22 -1.09 14.05
N GLY A 113 7.48 -2.00 13.44
CA GLY A 113 6.07 -1.84 13.15
C GLY A 113 5.21 -1.90 14.41
N CYS A 114 4.05 -1.27 14.34
CA CYS A 114 2.97 -1.44 15.29
C CYS A 114 1.65 -1.47 14.52
N VAL A 115 0.72 -2.30 14.96
CA VAL A 115 -0.60 -2.44 14.34
C VAL A 115 -1.61 -1.55 15.07
N TYR A 116 -2.49 -0.95 14.31
CA TYR A 116 -3.54 -0.05 14.77
C TYR A 116 -4.88 -0.43 14.15
N THR A 117 -5.97 -0.12 14.86
CA THR A 117 -7.28 0.03 14.27
C THR A 117 -7.74 1.47 14.42
N ALA A 118 -8.44 2.00 13.43
CA ALA A 118 -9.01 3.34 13.48
C ALA A 118 -10.44 3.37 12.96
N ASP A 119 -11.23 4.30 13.52
CA ASP A 119 -12.54 4.69 13.07
C ASP A 119 -12.78 6.19 13.34
N ARG A 120 -13.99 6.68 13.08
CA ARG A 120 -14.40 8.09 13.37
C ARG A 120 -14.24 8.49 14.85
N HIS A 121 -14.10 7.55 15.79
CA HIS A 121 -13.97 7.83 17.23
C HIS A 121 -12.50 7.86 17.68
N GLY A 122 -11.55 7.52 16.81
CA GLY A 122 -10.13 7.49 17.09
C GLY A 122 -9.48 6.14 16.75
N TRP A 123 -8.32 5.88 17.33
CA TRP A 123 -7.54 4.66 17.09
C TRP A 123 -7.26 3.88 18.36
N LEU A 124 -6.94 2.60 18.18
CA LEU A 124 -6.40 1.71 19.19
C LEU A 124 -5.03 1.21 18.71
N THR A 125 -4.11 1.02 19.63
CA THR A 125 -2.75 0.54 19.37
C THR A 125 -2.59 -0.89 19.87
N PHE A 126 -1.95 -1.75 19.07
CA PHE A 126 -1.69 -3.15 19.38
C PHE A 126 -0.19 -3.45 19.37
N PRO A 127 0.56 -3.04 20.42
CA PRO A 127 2.02 -3.15 20.45
C PRO A 127 2.53 -4.60 20.47
N GLN A 128 1.66 -5.58 20.77
CA GLN A 128 1.97 -7.00 20.69
C GLN A 128 2.08 -7.53 19.25
N TYR A 129 1.63 -6.76 18.26
CA TYR A 129 1.73 -7.12 16.84
C TYR A 129 2.61 -6.11 16.11
N THR A 130 3.61 -6.60 15.41
CA THR A 130 4.52 -5.80 14.58
C THR A 130 4.03 -5.68 13.14
N PHE A 131 3.27 -6.67 12.68
CA PHE A 131 2.79 -6.72 11.30
C PHE A 131 1.38 -7.32 11.23
N ALA A 132 0.62 -6.87 10.24
CA ALA A 132 -0.69 -7.44 9.93
C ALA A 132 -0.88 -7.59 8.42
N GLY A 133 -1.63 -8.60 8.03
CA GLY A 133 -2.03 -8.85 6.66
C GLY A 133 -3.48 -9.28 6.57
N CYS A 134 -4.06 -9.19 5.39
CA CYS A 134 -5.45 -9.51 5.14
C CYS A 134 -5.58 -10.52 4.00
N SER A 135 -6.58 -11.38 4.06
CA SER A 135 -6.91 -12.28 2.96
C SER A 135 -7.44 -11.52 1.74
N PRO A 136 -7.34 -12.08 0.53
CA PRO A 136 -7.80 -11.43 -0.68
C PRO A 136 -9.29 -11.09 -0.71
N ASP A 137 -10.09 -11.77 0.10
CA ASP A 137 -11.53 -11.52 0.25
C ASP A 137 -11.87 -10.55 1.38
N GLY A 138 -10.87 -10.07 2.14
CA GLY A 138 -11.04 -9.12 3.23
C GLY A 138 -11.60 -9.70 4.53
N THR A 139 -11.74 -11.04 4.64
CA THR A 139 -12.42 -11.66 5.79
C THR A 139 -11.49 -12.16 6.88
N ASP A 140 -10.29 -12.60 6.53
CA ASP A 140 -9.33 -13.21 7.46
C ASP A 140 -8.10 -12.30 7.62
N TYR A 141 -7.65 -12.11 8.85
CA TYR A 141 -6.50 -11.27 9.18
C TYR A 141 -5.41 -12.11 9.83
N ALA A 142 -4.19 -11.97 9.33
CA ALA A 142 -3.00 -12.53 9.96
C ALA A 142 -2.29 -11.43 10.77
N LEU A 143 -2.03 -11.72 12.03
CA LEU A 143 -1.43 -10.81 13.01
C LEU A 143 -0.12 -11.42 13.49
N ALA A 144 1.01 -10.83 13.08
CA ALA A 144 2.34 -11.31 13.45
C ALA A 144 2.86 -10.57 14.69
N GLY A 145 3.18 -11.34 15.71
CA GLY A 145 3.89 -10.93 16.90
C GLY A 145 5.22 -11.68 17.04
N PRO A 146 5.99 -11.46 18.13
CA PRO A 146 7.31 -12.04 18.31
C PRO A 146 7.35 -13.57 18.32
N GLU A 147 6.28 -14.22 18.76
CA GLU A 147 6.26 -15.68 18.89
C GLU A 147 5.43 -16.37 17.81
N THR A 148 4.39 -15.70 17.29
CA THR A 148 3.37 -16.34 16.46
C THR A 148 2.80 -15.42 15.41
N ILE A 149 2.24 -16.06 14.37
CA ILE A 149 1.27 -15.47 13.45
C ILE A 149 -0.10 -16.05 13.83
N ARG A 150 -1.03 -15.20 14.26
CA ARG A 150 -2.43 -15.59 14.52
C ARG A 150 -3.28 -15.24 13.32
N VAL A 151 -4.09 -16.18 12.85
CA VAL A 151 -5.09 -15.93 11.81
C VAL A 151 -6.48 -15.88 12.43
N VAL A 152 -7.16 -14.75 12.25
CA VAL A 152 -8.46 -14.44 12.86
C VAL A 152 -9.47 -14.07 11.78
N ARG A 153 -10.64 -14.70 11.80
CA ARG A 153 -11.76 -14.39 10.89
C ARG A 153 -12.64 -13.29 11.45
N GLN A 154 -12.94 -12.32 10.60
CA GLN A 154 -13.85 -11.20 10.88
C GLN A 154 -13.58 -10.57 12.26
N PRO A 155 -12.35 -10.09 12.51
CA PRO A 155 -12.04 -9.48 13.79
C PRO A 155 -12.83 -8.19 13.98
N ASP A 156 -13.11 -7.88 15.24
CA ASP A 156 -13.66 -6.59 15.63
C ASP A 156 -12.56 -5.52 15.77
N ARG A 157 -12.93 -4.33 16.26
CA ARG A 157 -12.00 -3.23 16.49
C ARG A 157 -10.87 -3.57 17.47
N LEU A 158 -11.06 -4.56 18.34
CA LEU A 158 -10.03 -5.05 19.27
C LEU A 158 -9.13 -6.13 18.67
N LEU A 159 -9.29 -6.42 17.38
CA LEU A 159 -8.65 -7.52 16.65
C LEU A 159 -8.97 -8.89 17.28
N GLU A 160 -10.13 -8.98 17.92
CA GLU A 160 -10.69 -10.23 18.43
C GLU A 160 -11.72 -10.79 17.46
N GLY A 161 -11.72 -12.09 17.28
CA GLY A 161 -12.62 -12.79 16.37
C GLY A 161 -12.44 -14.30 16.46
N ARG A 162 -12.99 -15.03 15.50
CA ARG A 162 -12.81 -16.47 15.46
C ARG A 162 -11.37 -16.80 15.03
N GLU A 163 -10.58 -17.38 15.95
CA GLU A 163 -9.26 -17.89 15.61
C GLU A 163 -9.36 -19.08 14.65
N LEU A 164 -8.68 -19.00 13.51
CA LEU A 164 -8.62 -20.02 12.48
C LEU A 164 -7.37 -20.89 12.62
N ALA A 165 -6.22 -20.24 12.85
CA ALA A 165 -4.93 -20.90 12.98
C ALA A 165 -3.95 -20.06 13.80
N VAL A 166 -2.95 -20.74 14.35
CA VAL A 166 -1.78 -20.12 14.97
C VAL A 166 -0.53 -20.83 14.46
N TYR A 167 0.35 -20.07 13.81
CA TYR A 167 1.64 -20.53 13.33
C TYR A 167 2.73 -20.00 14.26
N ARG A 168 3.57 -20.88 14.78
CA ARG A 168 4.71 -20.50 15.63
C ARG A 168 5.93 -20.24 14.75
N TRP A 169 6.65 -19.17 15.02
CA TRP A 169 7.88 -18.86 14.30
C TRP A 169 8.90 -19.99 14.44
N GLU A 170 9.03 -20.58 15.63
CA GLU A 170 9.91 -21.71 15.89
C GLU A 170 9.65 -22.89 14.94
N ASP A 171 8.37 -23.23 14.69
CA ASP A 171 7.99 -24.31 13.77
C ASP A 171 8.30 -23.95 12.31
N ILE A 172 7.99 -22.71 11.90
CA ILE A 172 8.30 -22.21 10.56
C ILE A 172 9.81 -22.24 10.33
N GLN A 173 10.60 -21.67 11.21
CA GLN A 173 12.06 -21.60 11.12
C GLN A 173 12.70 -22.99 11.14
N SER A 174 12.22 -23.90 11.99
CA SER A 174 12.70 -25.29 12.03
C SER A 174 12.51 -26.01 10.69
N ARG A 175 11.35 -25.80 10.03
CA ARG A 175 11.07 -26.40 8.72
C ARG A 175 11.92 -25.78 7.61
N ILE A 176 12.12 -24.47 7.62
CA ILE A 176 13.03 -23.77 6.68
C ILE A 176 14.45 -24.30 6.87
N GLN A 177 14.96 -24.40 8.10
CA GLN A 177 16.30 -24.90 8.39
C GLN A 177 16.50 -26.36 7.93
N GLN A 178 15.46 -27.20 8.01
CA GLN A 178 15.52 -28.57 7.50
C GLN A 178 15.61 -28.61 5.96
N ALA A 179 14.92 -27.71 5.28
CA ALA A 179 14.95 -27.62 3.81
C ALA A 179 16.25 -26.96 3.29
N LEU A 180 16.79 -25.99 4.04
CA LEU A 180 17.92 -25.14 3.66
C LEU A 180 19.03 -25.15 4.73
N PRO A 181 19.66 -26.30 5.04
CA PRO A 181 20.54 -26.44 6.23
C PRO A 181 21.86 -25.66 6.17
N ARG A 182 22.16 -25.03 5.03
CA ARG A 182 23.46 -24.32 4.80
C ARG A 182 23.28 -22.96 4.18
N ILE A 183 22.04 -22.53 4.00
CA ILE A 183 21.68 -21.26 3.33
C ILE A 183 21.15 -20.33 4.40
N GLU A 184 21.71 -19.14 4.51
CA GLU A 184 21.17 -18.10 5.39
C GLU A 184 19.77 -17.69 4.92
N SER A 185 18.80 -17.69 5.82
CA SER A 185 17.39 -17.56 5.46
C SER A 185 16.56 -16.96 6.60
N LEU A 186 15.26 -16.87 6.43
CA LEU A 186 14.34 -16.48 7.49
C LEU A 186 14.49 -17.34 8.77
N ALA A 187 15.05 -18.56 8.65
CA ALA A 187 15.31 -19.45 9.79
C ALA A 187 16.38 -18.90 10.76
N ASP A 188 17.29 -18.07 10.28
CA ASP A 188 18.39 -17.51 11.06
C ASP A 188 18.04 -16.18 11.71
N CYS A 189 16.85 -15.64 11.47
CA CYS A 189 16.41 -14.36 12.01
C CYS A 189 15.97 -14.49 13.48
N GLU A 190 16.53 -13.66 14.37
CA GLU A 190 16.11 -13.59 15.77
C GLU A 190 14.68 -13.00 15.90
N HIS A 191 14.32 -12.08 15.00
CA HIS A 191 13.05 -11.39 14.96
C HIS A 191 12.40 -11.46 13.58
N PRO A 192 11.92 -12.64 13.14
CA PRO A 192 11.36 -12.83 11.79
C PRO A 192 10.16 -11.93 11.52
N GLU A 193 9.36 -11.60 12.54
CA GLU A 193 8.21 -10.72 12.45
C GLU A 193 8.57 -9.28 12.03
N ARG A 194 9.83 -8.88 12.20
CA ARG A 194 10.33 -7.54 11.84
C ARG A 194 10.87 -7.47 10.41
N THR A 195 11.06 -8.60 9.77
CA THR A 195 11.56 -8.68 8.40
C THR A 195 10.44 -8.70 7.36
N LEU A 196 9.19 -8.73 7.81
CA LEU A 196 8.03 -8.88 6.94
C LEU A 196 7.80 -7.65 6.07
N GLU A 197 7.63 -7.89 4.79
CA GLU A 197 7.13 -6.95 3.79
C GLU A 197 5.68 -7.25 3.42
N GLY A 198 5.24 -8.51 3.62
CA GLY A 198 3.87 -8.90 3.44
C GLY A 198 3.49 -10.21 4.12
N LEU A 199 2.18 -10.31 4.37
CA LEU A 199 1.57 -11.44 5.08
C LEU A 199 0.14 -11.60 4.57
N ILE A 200 -0.15 -12.70 3.88
CA ILE A 200 -1.46 -12.92 3.26
C ILE A 200 -2.02 -14.27 3.72
N PRO A 201 -2.99 -14.28 4.65
CA PRO A 201 -3.72 -15.49 5.00
C PRO A 201 -4.72 -15.85 3.90
N PHE A 202 -4.91 -17.13 3.62
CA PHE A 202 -5.91 -17.60 2.68
C PHE A 202 -6.31 -19.05 2.96
N ASN A 203 -7.19 -19.62 2.15
CA ASN A 203 -7.66 -21.00 2.33
C ASN A 203 -8.18 -21.25 3.76
N GLU A 204 -9.05 -20.34 4.26
CA GLU A 204 -9.62 -20.40 5.60
C GLU A 204 -8.57 -20.45 6.73
N GLY A 205 -7.46 -19.74 6.57
CA GLY A 205 -6.37 -19.68 7.53
C GLY A 205 -5.42 -20.88 7.53
N LYS A 206 -5.62 -21.88 6.65
CA LYS A 206 -4.75 -23.04 6.52
C LYS A 206 -3.45 -22.76 5.77
N SER A 207 -3.39 -21.63 5.07
CA SER A 207 -2.24 -21.20 4.31
C SER A 207 -1.94 -19.73 4.61
N VAL A 208 -0.67 -19.39 4.71
CA VAL A 208 -0.17 -18.02 4.84
C VAL A 208 0.98 -17.83 3.87
N LEU A 209 0.89 -16.83 3.01
CA LEU A 209 1.98 -16.39 2.18
C LEU A 209 2.75 -15.31 2.94
N ILE A 210 4.04 -15.55 3.15
CA ILE A 210 4.97 -14.65 3.81
C ILE A 210 5.96 -14.16 2.77
N PHE A 211 6.18 -12.86 2.67
CA PHE A 211 7.31 -12.32 1.95
C PHE A 211 8.07 -11.29 2.80
N SER A 212 9.36 -11.38 2.71
CA SER A 212 10.32 -10.61 3.50
C SER A 212 11.59 -10.40 2.66
N ASN A 213 12.51 -9.60 3.15
CA ASN A 213 13.84 -9.50 2.54
C ASN A 213 14.66 -10.84 2.57
N TYR A 214 14.19 -11.86 3.29
CA TYR A 214 14.78 -13.23 3.30
C TYR A 214 14.01 -14.21 2.42
N GLY A 215 13.24 -13.74 1.45
CA GLY A 215 12.55 -14.58 0.49
C GLY A 215 11.03 -14.61 0.64
N ILE A 216 10.41 -15.38 -0.25
CA ILE A 216 8.95 -15.57 -0.31
C ILE A 216 8.62 -17.00 0.05
N TYR A 217 7.82 -17.20 1.10
CA TYR A 217 7.48 -18.50 1.66
C TYR A 217 5.98 -18.75 1.66
N LEU A 218 5.59 -19.94 1.22
CA LEU A 218 4.24 -20.47 1.43
C LEU A 218 4.26 -21.36 2.68
N VAL A 219 3.56 -20.95 3.71
CA VAL A 219 3.40 -21.69 4.97
C VAL A 219 2.03 -22.34 4.97
N GLU A 220 2.01 -23.67 5.11
CA GLU A 220 0.81 -24.49 5.26
C GLU A 220 0.90 -25.28 6.58
N GLU A 221 -0.18 -25.94 6.99
CA GLU A 221 -0.28 -26.59 8.30
C GLU A 221 0.94 -27.51 8.58
N ASP A 222 1.35 -28.33 7.61
CA ASP A 222 2.42 -29.32 7.76
C ASP A 222 3.68 -29.01 6.95
N GLN A 223 3.71 -27.95 6.16
CA GLN A 223 4.78 -27.67 5.20
C GLN A 223 5.11 -26.18 5.12
N VAL A 224 6.40 -25.89 4.91
CA VAL A 224 6.89 -24.59 4.48
C VAL A 224 7.66 -24.75 3.18
N SER A 225 7.26 -24.00 2.15
CA SER A 225 7.92 -24.02 0.84
C SER A 225 8.51 -22.65 0.54
N LEU A 226 9.79 -22.61 0.17
CA LEU A 226 10.42 -21.42 -0.38
C LEU A 226 10.00 -21.30 -1.84
N LEU A 227 9.34 -20.20 -2.19
CA LEU A 227 8.89 -19.91 -3.55
C LEU A 227 9.92 -19.08 -4.34
N HIS A 228 10.64 -18.17 -3.65
CA HIS A 228 11.65 -17.34 -4.29
C HIS A 228 12.70 -16.81 -3.28
N PRO A 229 14.03 -16.88 -3.59
CA PRO A 229 14.56 -17.65 -4.73
C PRO A 229 14.20 -19.13 -4.60
N ASP A 230 13.95 -19.82 -5.70
CA ASP A 230 13.67 -21.26 -5.61
C ASP A 230 14.95 -22.10 -5.45
N LEU A 231 14.78 -23.40 -5.14
CA LEU A 231 15.92 -24.29 -4.92
C LEU A 231 16.82 -24.44 -6.15
N ALA A 232 16.24 -24.34 -7.36
CA ALA A 232 17.01 -24.45 -8.59
C ALA A 232 17.85 -23.18 -8.82
N GLU A 233 17.30 -22.00 -8.52
CA GLU A 233 18.04 -20.73 -8.55
C GLU A 233 19.20 -20.75 -7.54
N ILE A 234 18.95 -21.23 -6.31
CA ILE A 234 19.98 -21.35 -5.27
C ILE A 234 21.13 -22.24 -5.74
N GLU A 235 20.83 -23.40 -6.35
CA GLU A 235 21.85 -24.33 -6.86
C GLU A 235 22.56 -23.76 -8.10
N GLU A 236 21.82 -23.15 -9.03
CA GLU A 236 22.39 -22.65 -10.30
C GLU A 236 23.34 -21.46 -10.06
N TYR A 237 22.98 -20.56 -9.16
CA TYR A 237 23.76 -19.34 -8.88
C TYR A 237 24.66 -19.47 -7.65
N GLU A 238 24.73 -20.65 -7.02
CA GLU A 238 25.51 -20.90 -5.81
C GLU A 238 25.25 -19.87 -4.70
N LEU A 239 23.95 -19.55 -4.46
CA LEU A 239 23.56 -18.53 -3.49
C LEU A 239 23.90 -18.99 -2.06
N GLU A 240 24.46 -18.08 -1.26
CA GLU A 240 24.78 -18.30 0.15
C GLU A 240 23.61 -17.94 1.09
N ASP A 241 22.65 -17.14 0.60
CA ASP A 241 21.46 -16.71 1.33
C ASP A 241 20.20 -16.67 0.44
N THR A 242 19.03 -16.44 1.06
CA THR A 242 17.75 -16.29 0.37
C THR A 242 17.30 -14.84 0.26
N GLN A 243 18.22 -13.87 0.41
CA GLN A 243 17.87 -12.46 0.40
C GLN A 243 17.37 -12.02 -0.98
N ILE A 244 16.29 -11.25 -0.96
CA ILE A 244 15.70 -10.64 -2.15
C ILE A 244 15.51 -9.14 -1.93
N ASP A 245 15.54 -8.39 -3.02
CA ASP A 245 15.24 -6.96 -3.02
C ASP A 245 13.89 -6.70 -3.69
N MET A 246 13.07 -5.85 -3.08
CA MET A 246 11.75 -5.45 -3.57
C MET A 246 10.83 -6.66 -3.84
N GLY A 247 10.77 -7.58 -2.88
CA GLY A 247 9.87 -8.72 -2.92
C GLY A 247 8.41 -8.27 -2.97
N HIS A 248 7.62 -8.92 -3.85
CA HIS A 248 6.19 -8.69 -3.94
C HIS A 248 5.45 -9.99 -4.16
N ALA A 249 4.26 -10.08 -3.61
CA ALA A 249 3.41 -11.25 -3.80
C ALA A 249 1.93 -10.90 -3.65
N ALA A 250 1.09 -11.67 -4.33
CA ALA A 250 -0.37 -11.61 -4.23
C ALA A 250 -0.96 -13.02 -4.32
N VAL A 251 -2.16 -13.19 -3.77
CA VAL A 251 -2.93 -14.44 -3.85
C VAL A 251 -4.28 -14.12 -4.51
N SER A 252 -4.74 -14.96 -5.43
CA SER A 252 -6.07 -14.83 -6.02
C SER A 252 -7.16 -15.08 -4.95
N ARG A 253 -8.34 -14.50 -5.14
CA ARG A 253 -9.43 -14.60 -4.17
C ARG A 253 -9.88 -16.03 -3.91
N ASP A 254 -9.81 -16.89 -4.90
CA ASP A 254 -10.10 -18.33 -4.79
C ASP A 254 -8.97 -19.15 -4.15
N GLY A 255 -7.80 -18.52 -3.88
CA GLY A 255 -6.63 -19.15 -3.29
C GLY A 255 -5.88 -20.12 -4.20
N ARG A 256 -6.25 -20.20 -5.48
CA ARG A 256 -5.61 -21.08 -6.45
C ARG A 256 -4.29 -20.54 -6.94
N TRP A 257 -4.22 -19.23 -7.25
CA TRP A 257 -3.06 -18.62 -7.87
C TRP A 257 -2.26 -17.79 -6.89
N ILE A 258 -0.93 -17.89 -6.98
CA ILE A 258 0.00 -17.01 -6.29
C ILE A 258 0.89 -16.33 -7.32
N ALA A 259 0.84 -15.00 -7.37
CA ALA A 259 1.74 -14.17 -8.15
C ALA A 259 2.85 -13.65 -7.24
N TYR A 260 4.11 -13.70 -7.66
CA TYR A 260 5.24 -13.28 -6.85
C TYR A 260 6.46 -12.93 -7.68
N GLY A 261 7.45 -12.32 -7.05
CA GLY A 261 8.73 -12.01 -7.66
C GLY A 261 9.56 -11.05 -6.83
N SER A 262 10.69 -10.70 -7.36
CA SER A 262 11.61 -9.69 -6.84
C SER A 262 12.15 -8.80 -7.96
N GLN A 263 12.92 -7.79 -7.63
CA GLN A 263 13.52 -6.89 -8.60
C GLN A 263 14.35 -7.59 -9.71
N VAL A 264 14.93 -8.72 -9.39
CA VAL A 264 15.85 -9.45 -10.31
C VAL A 264 15.22 -10.69 -10.94
N SER A 265 13.97 -11.02 -10.58
CA SER A 265 13.26 -12.17 -11.14
C SER A 265 12.47 -11.82 -12.40
N ASN A 266 11.81 -12.81 -13.00
CA ASN A 266 10.63 -12.59 -13.83
C ASN A 266 9.38 -12.41 -12.96
N HIS A 267 8.22 -12.10 -13.56
CA HIS A 267 6.95 -12.26 -12.90
C HIS A 267 6.65 -13.74 -12.76
N MET A 268 6.57 -14.23 -11.54
CA MET A 268 6.29 -15.63 -11.25
C MET A 268 4.83 -15.84 -10.93
N LEU A 269 4.24 -16.92 -11.42
CA LEU A 269 2.84 -17.26 -11.22
C LEU A 269 2.71 -18.76 -10.92
N LEU A 270 2.30 -19.12 -9.71
CA LEU A 270 2.07 -20.49 -9.27
C LEU A 270 0.59 -20.86 -9.39
N ASP A 271 0.26 -21.88 -10.20
CA ASP A 271 -1.02 -22.58 -10.14
C ASP A 271 -0.92 -23.71 -9.11
N ARG A 272 -1.53 -23.52 -7.94
CA ARG A 272 -1.47 -24.49 -6.83
C ARG A 272 -2.23 -25.78 -7.14
N GLU A 273 -3.29 -25.72 -7.94
CA GLU A 273 -4.04 -26.93 -8.33
C GLU A 273 -3.22 -27.85 -9.23
N ARG A 274 -2.44 -27.25 -10.14
CA ARG A 274 -1.58 -28.01 -11.06
C ARG A 274 -0.15 -28.22 -10.51
N SER A 275 0.19 -27.57 -9.40
CA SER A 275 1.57 -27.52 -8.87
C SER A 275 2.58 -27.10 -9.95
N LYS A 276 2.20 -26.07 -10.73
CA LYS A 276 3.00 -25.57 -11.86
C LYS A 276 3.29 -24.09 -11.68
N THR A 277 4.56 -23.72 -11.81
CA THR A 277 5.01 -22.33 -11.84
C THR A 277 5.26 -21.89 -13.28
N TYR A 278 4.79 -20.70 -13.61
CA TYR A 278 5.01 -20.01 -14.87
C TYR A 278 5.92 -18.81 -14.61
N SER A 279 6.85 -18.57 -15.54
CA SER A 279 7.78 -17.46 -15.52
C SER A 279 7.51 -16.53 -16.70
N LEU A 280 7.04 -15.32 -16.42
CA LEU A 280 6.56 -14.35 -17.40
C LEU A 280 7.54 -13.17 -17.50
N TYR A 281 7.93 -12.79 -18.72
CA TYR A 281 8.82 -11.67 -18.93
C TYR A 281 8.17 -10.35 -18.51
N PRO A 282 8.87 -9.49 -17.75
CA PRO A 282 8.35 -8.19 -17.37
C PRO A 282 8.30 -7.23 -18.58
N ALA A 283 7.25 -6.41 -18.66
CA ALA A 283 7.12 -5.38 -19.69
C ALA A 283 8.07 -4.18 -19.50
N SER A 284 8.78 -4.11 -18.37
CA SER A 284 9.83 -3.15 -18.07
C SER A 284 10.97 -3.87 -17.33
N SER A 285 11.97 -3.13 -16.81
CA SER A 285 13.21 -3.73 -16.32
C SER A 285 13.05 -4.60 -15.08
N TYR A 286 12.24 -4.16 -14.10
CA TYR A 286 12.21 -4.73 -12.77
C TYR A 286 10.78 -5.06 -12.34
N PRO A 287 10.42 -6.34 -12.15
CA PRO A 287 9.16 -6.73 -11.51
C PRO A 287 8.98 -6.02 -10.17
N HIS A 288 7.81 -5.45 -9.93
CA HIS A 288 7.61 -4.58 -8.78
C HIS A 288 6.31 -4.83 -8.02
N HIS A 289 5.22 -5.16 -8.71
CA HIS A 289 3.92 -5.35 -8.08
C HIS A 289 3.08 -6.36 -8.85
N ALA A 290 2.17 -7.03 -8.12
CA ALA A 290 1.16 -7.92 -8.69
C ALA A 290 -0.17 -7.73 -7.95
N VAL A 291 -1.29 -7.78 -8.68
CA VAL A 291 -2.65 -7.74 -8.11
C VAL A 291 -3.58 -8.58 -8.96
N PHE A 292 -4.41 -9.41 -8.33
CA PHE A 292 -5.45 -10.17 -9.01
C PHE A 292 -6.74 -9.37 -9.13
N THR A 293 -7.51 -9.63 -10.20
CA THR A 293 -8.91 -9.19 -10.27
C THR A 293 -9.76 -9.97 -9.28
N ALA A 294 -10.84 -9.35 -8.77
CA ALA A 294 -11.72 -9.93 -7.75
C ALA A 294 -12.42 -11.23 -8.22
N ASP A 295 -12.59 -11.41 -9.53
CA ASP A 295 -13.12 -12.63 -10.15
C ASP A 295 -12.09 -13.76 -10.27
N SER A 296 -10.82 -13.50 -9.94
CA SER A 296 -9.69 -14.42 -10.08
C SER A 296 -9.46 -14.90 -11.53
N LEU A 297 -9.84 -14.11 -12.53
CA LEU A 297 -9.62 -14.46 -13.95
C LEU A 297 -8.35 -13.83 -14.51
N ASN A 298 -7.90 -12.73 -13.95
CA ASN A 298 -6.72 -12.02 -14.41
C ASN A 298 -5.78 -11.64 -13.26
N VAL A 299 -4.51 -11.51 -13.59
CA VAL A 299 -3.52 -10.85 -12.75
C VAL A 299 -2.91 -9.67 -13.52
N TRP A 300 -2.76 -8.54 -12.85
CA TRP A 300 -2.03 -7.40 -13.36
C TRP A 300 -0.65 -7.39 -12.76
N PHE A 301 0.37 -7.33 -13.60
CA PHE A 301 1.77 -7.23 -13.20
C PHE A 301 2.34 -5.88 -13.59
N ASN A 302 2.98 -5.22 -12.63
CA ASN A 302 3.76 -4.01 -12.89
C ASN A 302 5.25 -4.32 -12.84
N ALA A 303 5.97 -3.83 -13.83
CA ALA A 303 7.43 -3.76 -13.82
C ALA A 303 7.87 -2.32 -13.97
N CYS A 304 8.92 -1.92 -13.28
CA CYS A 304 9.36 -0.53 -13.24
C CYS A 304 10.77 -0.32 -13.79
N HIS A 305 11.07 0.93 -14.12
CA HIS A 305 12.41 1.44 -14.38
C HIS A 305 12.52 2.81 -13.71
N PHE A 306 13.25 2.89 -12.58
CA PHE A 306 13.26 4.06 -11.70
C PHE A 306 11.85 4.46 -11.23
N TYR A 307 11.35 5.63 -11.64
CA TYR A 307 10.04 6.16 -11.24
C TYR A 307 8.90 5.79 -12.19
N ASN A 308 9.22 5.28 -13.38
CA ASN A 308 8.26 4.88 -14.40
C ASN A 308 8.10 3.37 -14.41
N GLY A 309 7.08 2.88 -15.10
CA GLY A 309 6.83 1.45 -15.23
C GLY A 309 5.83 1.14 -16.30
N ALA A 310 5.55 -0.16 -16.45
CA ALA A 310 4.49 -0.66 -17.30
C ALA A 310 3.70 -1.73 -16.56
N THR A 311 2.39 -1.68 -16.69
CA THR A 311 1.46 -2.65 -16.13
C THR A 311 0.81 -3.46 -17.24
N ILE A 312 0.94 -4.78 -17.18
CA ILE A 312 0.29 -5.70 -18.13
C ILE A 312 -0.81 -6.48 -17.42
N GLN A 313 -1.80 -6.92 -18.20
CA GLN A 313 -2.83 -7.85 -17.74
C GLN A 313 -2.59 -9.23 -18.34
N VAL A 314 -2.55 -10.24 -17.48
CA VAL A 314 -2.40 -11.65 -17.87
C VAL A 314 -3.67 -12.42 -17.55
N GLN A 315 -4.27 -13.03 -18.54
CA GLN A 315 -5.44 -13.89 -18.37
C GLN A 315 -4.98 -15.28 -17.92
N LEU A 316 -5.40 -15.69 -16.73
CA LEU A 316 -4.89 -16.88 -16.04
C LEU A 316 -5.16 -18.19 -16.79
N GLU A 317 -6.32 -18.32 -17.44
CA GLU A 317 -6.64 -19.53 -18.20
C GLU A 317 -5.78 -19.73 -19.46
N THR A 318 -5.17 -18.66 -19.96
CA THR A 318 -4.39 -18.69 -21.21
C THR A 318 -2.89 -18.68 -20.99
N VAL A 319 -2.42 -18.64 -19.73
CA VAL A 319 -0.99 -18.55 -19.42
C VAL A 319 -0.19 -19.79 -19.84
N ASP A 320 -0.81 -20.96 -19.79
CA ASP A 320 -0.14 -22.24 -20.12
C ASP A 320 0.22 -22.30 -21.61
N GLY A 321 1.52 -22.40 -21.89
CA GLY A 321 2.07 -22.36 -23.26
C GLY A 321 2.26 -20.95 -23.84
N ASN A 322 1.88 -19.91 -23.08
CA ASN A 322 2.02 -18.50 -23.48
C ASN A 322 2.97 -17.70 -22.56
N GLU A 323 3.83 -18.36 -21.80
CA GLU A 323 4.72 -17.72 -20.83
C GLU A 323 5.68 -16.70 -21.45
N ARG A 324 5.97 -16.86 -22.76
CA ARG A 324 6.83 -15.97 -23.53
C ARG A 324 6.07 -14.98 -24.40
N ASN A 325 4.75 -14.84 -24.15
CA ASN A 325 3.95 -13.87 -24.90
C ASN A 325 4.36 -12.45 -24.51
N GLU A 326 4.85 -11.69 -25.48
CA GLU A 326 5.20 -10.28 -25.33
C GLU A 326 4.01 -9.35 -25.62
N ASP A 327 2.88 -9.92 -26.10
CA ASP A 327 1.69 -9.17 -26.54
C ASP A 327 0.58 -9.14 -25.46
N TRP A 328 0.92 -9.29 -24.17
CA TRP A 328 -0.07 -9.08 -23.10
C TRP A 328 -0.60 -7.65 -23.14
N PRO A 329 -1.92 -7.44 -22.95
CA PRO A 329 -2.51 -6.11 -22.91
C PRO A 329 -1.79 -5.21 -21.90
N VAL A 330 -1.32 -4.05 -22.38
CA VAL A 330 -0.71 -3.02 -21.53
C VAL A 330 -1.82 -2.13 -21.00
N MET A 331 -1.96 -2.09 -19.68
CA MET A 331 -3.01 -1.37 -18.97
C MET A 331 -2.55 0.03 -18.55
N ASP A 332 -1.26 0.21 -18.31
CA ASP A 332 -0.61 1.48 -18.05
C ASP A 332 0.87 1.42 -18.46
N GLU A 333 1.40 2.50 -19.06
CA GLU A 333 2.78 2.57 -19.56
C GLU A 333 3.68 3.52 -18.76
N ASN A 334 3.16 4.13 -17.68
CA ASN A 334 3.85 5.24 -17.05
C ASN A 334 4.14 5.03 -15.55
N ALA A 335 3.27 4.32 -14.85
CA ALA A 335 3.32 4.26 -13.40
C ALA A 335 4.27 3.17 -12.88
N ARG A 336 5.15 3.52 -11.95
CA ARG A 336 5.72 2.58 -11.00
C ARG A 336 4.71 2.37 -9.88
N VAL A 337 4.04 1.23 -9.91
CA VAL A 337 2.93 0.90 -8.99
C VAL A 337 3.47 0.32 -7.69
N TYR A 338 3.12 0.93 -6.57
CA TYR A 338 3.43 0.45 -5.22
C TYR A 338 2.25 -0.27 -4.56
N ALA A 339 1.04 0.07 -4.96
CA ALA A 339 -0.17 -0.54 -4.44
C ALA A 339 -1.27 -0.50 -5.49
N ALA A 340 -2.14 -1.49 -5.48
CA ALA A 340 -3.29 -1.53 -6.37
C ALA A 340 -4.50 -2.17 -5.66
N VAL A 341 -5.71 -1.74 -6.03
CA VAL A 341 -6.96 -2.32 -5.55
C VAL A 341 -8.04 -2.19 -6.62
N GLU A 342 -8.79 -3.26 -6.83
CA GLU A 342 -9.93 -3.23 -7.74
C GLU A 342 -11.15 -2.60 -7.06
N ILE A 343 -11.82 -1.72 -7.80
CA ILE A 343 -13.12 -1.10 -7.43
C ILE A 343 -14.11 -1.30 -8.58
N ASN A 344 -15.39 -0.95 -8.38
CA ASN A 344 -16.43 -1.13 -9.39
C ASN A 344 -16.12 -0.48 -10.74
N SER A 345 -15.34 0.60 -10.78
CA SER A 345 -15.01 1.33 -12.01
C SER A 345 -13.72 0.87 -12.69
N GLY A 346 -12.93 -0.01 -12.05
CA GLY A 346 -11.66 -0.53 -12.58
C GLY A 346 -10.62 -0.78 -11.51
N MET A 347 -9.37 -0.90 -11.93
CA MET A 347 -8.21 -1.05 -11.05
C MET A 347 -7.64 0.31 -10.67
N VAL A 348 -7.54 0.60 -9.39
CA VAL A 348 -6.83 1.78 -8.89
C VAL A 348 -5.38 1.44 -8.68
N LEU A 349 -4.50 2.15 -9.38
CA LEU A 349 -3.05 2.03 -9.27
C LEU A 349 -2.52 3.23 -8.49
N GLY A 350 -1.69 2.99 -7.48
CA GLY A 350 -1.02 4.02 -6.69
C GLY A 350 0.48 4.05 -6.99
N ASP A 351 1.02 5.21 -7.36
CA ASP A 351 2.35 5.34 -7.91
C ASP A 351 3.41 5.98 -7.00
N ALA A 352 4.63 5.99 -7.50
CA ALA A 352 5.80 6.60 -6.87
C ALA A 352 5.70 8.13 -6.71
N TYR A 353 4.94 8.79 -7.57
CA TYR A 353 4.80 10.26 -7.56
C TYR A 353 3.70 10.75 -6.63
N GLY A 354 2.85 9.84 -6.12
CA GLY A 354 1.71 10.17 -5.27
C GLY A 354 0.41 10.36 -6.02
N TYR A 355 0.32 9.81 -7.23
CA TYR A 355 -0.93 9.73 -7.99
C TYR A 355 -1.64 8.41 -7.75
N LEU A 356 -2.95 8.49 -7.83
CA LEU A 356 -3.88 7.37 -7.97
C LEU A 356 -4.48 7.45 -9.37
N TYR A 357 -4.46 6.35 -10.09
CA TYR A 357 -5.09 6.21 -11.42
C TYR A 357 -6.12 5.11 -11.36
N CYS A 358 -7.36 5.38 -11.74
CA CYS A 358 -8.33 4.33 -11.99
C CYS A 358 -8.29 3.98 -13.47
N VAL A 359 -8.00 2.73 -13.79
CA VAL A 359 -7.90 2.21 -15.16
C VAL A 359 -8.96 1.13 -15.34
N ASN A 360 -9.79 1.25 -16.37
CA ASN A 360 -10.81 0.26 -16.69
C ASN A 360 -10.21 -1.01 -17.36
N GLY A 361 -11.06 -2.01 -17.60
CA GLY A 361 -10.63 -3.28 -18.22
C GLY A 361 -10.07 -3.16 -19.65
N ASP A 362 -10.25 -2.03 -20.31
CA ASP A 362 -9.71 -1.73 -21.64
C ASP A 362 -8.40 -0.91 -21.59
N GLY A 363 -7.83 -0.68 -20.43
CA GLY A 363 -6.61 0.12 -20.24
C GLY A 363 -6.84 1.64 -20.35
N GLN A 364 -8.09 2.10 -20.22
CA GLN A 364 -8.40 3.54 -20.30
C GLN A 364 -8.45 4.15 -18.90
N GLU A 365 -7.77 5.28 -18.71
CA GLU A 365 -7.86 6.06 -17.49
C GLU A 365 -9.28 6.62 -17.31
N VAL A 366 -9.93 6.25 -16.20
CA VAL A 366 -11.27 6.73 -15.82
C VAL A 366 -11.17 8.03 -15.03
N TRP A 367 -10.25 8.07 -14.06
CA TRP A 367 -9.93 9.25 -13.26
C TRP A 367 -8.52 9.15 -12.68
N ARG A 368 -7.98 10.29 -12.27
CA ARG A 368 -6.75 10.37 -11.47
C ARG A 368 -6.94 11.31 -10.30
N HIS A 369 -6.15 11.09 -9.25
CA HIS A 369 -6.13 11.91 -8.04
C HIS A 369 -4.72 11.99 -7.49
N PHE A 370 -4.36 13.14 -6.92
CA PHE A 370 -3.02 13.36 -6.37
C PHE A 370 -3.09 13.59 -4.87
N VAL A 371 -2.35 12.84 -4.07
CA VAL A 371 -2.30 12.96 -2.61
C VAL A 371 -0.99 13.59 -2.09
N GLY A 372 -0.01 13.79 -2.96
CA GLY A 372 1.20 14.57 -2.66
C GLY A 372 2.36 13.82 -2.02
N SER A 373 2.28 12.50 -1.90
CA SER A 373 3.37 11.66 -1.41
C SER A 373 3.26 10.27 -2.04
N THR A 374 4.39 9.59 -2.26
CA THR A 374 4.45 8.22 -2.77
C THR A 374 3.43 7.33 -2.07
N ILE A 375 2.62 6.62 -2.84
CA ILE A 375 1.63 5.69 -2.32
C ILE A 375 2.36 4.46 -1.75
N TYR A 376 1.92 4.00 -0.58
CA TYR A 376 2.47 2.79 0.02
C TYR A 376 1.45 1.65 0.06
N SER A 377 0.17 1.98 0.24
CA SER A 377 -0.89 0.97 0.33
C SER A 377 -2.25 1.56 -0.04
N LEU A 378 -3.14 0.70 -0.55
CA LEU A 378 -4.49 1.04 -0.96
C LEU A 378 -5.46 -0.04 -0.50
N ILE A 379 -6.62 0.34 0.03
CA ILE A 379 -7.76 -0.54 0.24
C ILE A 379 -9.07 0.19 -0.03
N ALA A 380 -10.05 -0.51 -0.60
CA ALA A 380 -11.42 -0.01 -0.74
C ALA A 380 -12.29 -0.50 0.42
N SER A 381 -13.26 0.30 0.86
CA SER A 381 -14.28 -0.14 1.82
C SER A 381 -15.15 -1.26 1.23
N PRO A 382 -15.77 -2.13 2.07
CA PRO A 382 -16.59 -3.23 1.57
C PRO A 382 -17.73 -2.80 0.65
N ASP A 383 -18.35 -1.65 0.89
CA ASP A 383 -19.39 -1.03 0.04
C ASP A 383 -18.82 -0.27 -1.16
N GLN A 384 -17.49 -0.18 -1.26
CA GLN A 384 -16.76 0.56 -2.29
C GLN A 384 -17.10 2.04 -2.38
N SER A 385 -17.53 2.64 -1.28
CA SER A 385 -17.78 4.08 -1.18
C SER A 385 -16.53 4.88 -0.84
N LYS A 386 -15.53 4.25 -0.20
CA LYS A 386 -14.32 4.90 0.30
C LYS A 386 -13.07 4.17 -0.17
N LEU A 387 -12.00 4.95 -0.36
CA LEU A 387 -10.65 4.46 -0.58
C LEU A 387 -9.74 4.95 0.55
N ALA A 388 -9.12 4.05 1.28
CA ALA A 388 -8.07 4.38 2.24
C ALA A 388 -6.71 4.27 1.56
N VAL A 389 -5.91 5.33 1.69
CA VAL A 389 -4.63 5.51 1.01
C VAL A 389 -3.55 5.80 2.03
N GLY A 390 -2.65 4.86 2.25
CA GLY A 390 -1.46 5.05 3.07
C GLY A 390 -0.27 5.51 2.23
N THR A 391 0.49 6.47 2.74
CA THR A 391 1.64 7.07 2.03
C THR A 391 2.94 6.91 2.81
N PHE A 392 4.07 7.09 2.11
CA PHE A 392 5.39 7.17 2.75
C PHE A 392 5.58 8.46 3.57
N GLY A 393 4.78 9.49 3.29
CA GLY A 393 4.82 10.79 4.00
C GLY A 393 4.14 10.80 5.38
N GLY A 394 3.68 9.65 5.89
CA GLY A 394 3.04 9.55 7.19
C GLY A 394 1.61 10.12 7.22
N MET A 395 0.96 10.16 6.07
CA MET A 395 -0.43 10.59 5.92
C MET A 395 -1.28 9.44 5.40
N LEU A 396 -2.44 9.24 6.04
CA LEU A 396 -3.46 8.29 5.61
C LEU A 396 -4.69 9.10 5.20
N HIS A 397 -5.08 8.96 3.95
CA HIS A 397 -6.20 9.66 3.34
C HIS A 397 -7.40 8.74 3.22
N ILE A 398 -8.58 9.21 3.57
CA ILE A 398 -9.85 8.55 3.28
C ILE A 398 -10.56 9.36 2.21
N LEU A 399 -10.65 8.80 1.01
CA LEU A 399 -11.23 9.45 -0.16
C LEU A 399 -12.64 8.91 -0.44
N ASP A 400 -13.53 9.79 -0.89
CA ASP A 400 -14.89 9.47 -1.33
C ASP A 400 -14.89 9.07 -2.81
N LEU A 401 -15.18 7.80 -3.09
CA LEU A 401 -15.21 7.27 -4.45
C LEU A 401 -16.46 7.68 -5.26
N HIS A 402 -17.46 8.24 -4.59
CA HIS A 402 -18.72 8.69 -5.23
C HIS A 402 -18.81 10.21 -5.39
N SER A 403 -17.79 10.95 -4.95
CA SER A 403 -17.78 12.40 -5.09
C SER A 403 -17.55 12.80 -6.54
N ASP A 404 -18.39 13.70 -7.00
CA ASP A 404 -18.25 14.43 -8.28
C ASP A 404 -17.73 15.87 -8.08
N LYS A 405 -17.42 16.23 -6.83
CA LYS A 405 -17.00 17.57 -6.45
C LYS A 405 -15.50 17.60 -6.20
N MET A 406 -14.83 18.33 -7.04
CA MET A 406 -13.42 18.68 -6.86
C MET A 406 -13.25 19.55 -5.61
N ASP A 407 -12.26 19.23 -4.79
CA ASP A 407 -11.86 20.07 -3.66
C ASP A 407 -11.16 21.33 -4.19
N GLU A 408 -11.55 22.51 -3.72
CA GLU A 408 -10.95 23.77 -4.15
C GLU A 408 -9.48 23.95 -3.70
N TYR A 409 -9.02 23.11 -2.79
CA TYR A 409 -7.64 23.05 -2.31
C TYR A 409 -6.84 21.88 -2.92
N GLY A 410 -7.52 20.99 -3.65
CA GLY A 410 -6.92 19.85 -4.32
C GLY A 410 -5.98 20.29 -5.44
N ILE A 411 -4.80 19.68 -5.50
CA ILE A 411 -3.78 19.92 -6.55
C ILE A 411 -3.66 18.69 -7.45
N GLY A 412 -3.05 18.87 -8.64
CA GLY A 412 -2.82 17.77 -9.58
C GLY A 412 -4.07 17.30 -10.33
N THR A 413 -5.09 18.15 -10.48
CA THR A 413 -6.36 17.82 -11.15
C THR A 413 -7.17 16.70 -10.49
N GLY A 414 -7.06 16.55 -9.17
CA GLY A 414 -7.79 15.54 -8.40
C GLY A 414 -9.30 15.62 -8.56
N THR A 415 -9.95 14.47 -8.65
CA THR A 415 -11.40 14.35 -8.84
C THR A 415 -12.12 13.82 -7.61
N LEU A 416 -11.40 13.22 -6.65
CA LEU A 416 -11.97 12.66 -5.44
C LEU A 416 -11.97 13.69 -4.31
N ARG A 417 -12.98 13.61 -3.44
CA ARG A 417 -13.03 14.40 -2.22
C ARG A 417 -12.36 13.65 -1.08
N GLU A 418 -11.48 14.31 -0.36
CA GLU A 418 -10.96 13.78 0.89
C GLU A 418 -11.96 13.96 2.03
N LEU A 419 -12.36 12.84 2.65
CA LEU A 419 -13.28 12.83 3.78
C LEU A 419 -12.54 13.04 5.10
N GLU A 420 -11.40 12.37 5.26
CA GLU A 420 -10.57 12.41 6.46
C GLU A 420 -9.10 12.24 6.09
N ARG A 421 -8.24 12.85 6.89
CA ARG A 421 -6.80 12.63 6.87
C ARG A 421 -6.32 12.34 8.28
N TYR A 422 -5.52 11.29 8.41
CA TYR A 422 -4.75 11.01 9.63
C TYR A 422 -3.30 11.34 9.35
N VAL A 423 -2.65 12.04 10.28
CA VAL A 423 -1.22 12.30 10.22
C VAL A 423 -0.56 11.56 11.37
N LEU A 424 0.36 10.64 11.03
CA LEU A 424 1.00 9.73 11.96
C LEU A 424 2.52 9.86 11.80
N TRP A 425 3.07 10.92 12.34
CA TRP A 425 4.48 11.23 12.25
C TRP A 425 5.25 10.74 13.48
N ARG A 426 6.52 10.37 13.28
CA ARG A 426 7.39 9.91 14.37
C ARG A 426 7.60 11.01 15.40
N GLY A 427 7.46 10.65 16.69
CA GLY A 427 7.65 11.58 17.79
C GLY A 427 6.54 12.60 17.99
N GLU A 428 5.49 12.55 17.16
CA GLU A 428 4.29 13.35 17.30
C GLU A 428 3.10 12.47 17.72
N GLU A 429 2.18 13.06 18.48
CA GLU A 429 0.90 12.39 18.74
C GLU A 429 0.10 12.34 17.44
N PRO A 430 -0.50 11.19 17.09
CA PRO A 430 -1.34 11.10 15.91
C PRO A 430 -2.46 12.12 15.94
N VAL A 431 -2.79 12.71 14.79
CA VAL A 431 -3.89 13.69 14.66
C VAL A 431 -4.79 13.36 13.48
N ARG A 432 -6.03 13.85 13.56
CA ARG A 432 -6.98 13.89 12.44
C ARG A 432 -7.02 15.30 11.89
N TRP A 433 -6.97 15.40 10.56
CA TRP A 433 -6.98 16.69 9.88
C TRP A 433 -8.08 16.79 8.83
#